data_1a2a9ba3521e77aefe5d363e699a89da
#
_entry.id   1a2a9ba3521e77aefe5d363e699a89da
#
_cell.length_a   1.000
_cell.length_b   1.000
_cell.length_c   1.000
_cell.angle_alpha   90.00
_cell.angle_beta   90.00
_cell.angle_gamma   90.00
#
_symmetry.space_group_name_H-M   'P 1'
#
loop_
_entity.id
_entity.type
_entity.pdbx_description
1 polymer ?
#
loop_
_entity_poly.entity_id
_entity_poly.type
_entity_poly.pdbx_seq_one_letter_code
_entity_poly.pdbx_strand_id
1 'polypeptide(L)'
;MTGRELTQKEIAEVRLNYPPDTRIELNHMEDNWAVPPGTRGTVDFVDDAGQIHMKWDNGRTLAIVPQVDKFRKLTQQELLEEQGTVTAQEMSCDMV
;
A
#
# COMPACT_ATOMS: atom_id res chain seq x y z
N MET A 1 3.03 -7.56 24.53
CA MET A 1 2.19 -6.60 23.97
C MET A 1 2.57 -6.23 22.58
N THR A 2 1.67 -6.44 21.76
CA THR A 2 1.90 -6.07 20.40
C THR A 2 1.58 -4.61 20.22
N GLY A 3 2.20 -4.01 19.31
CA GLY A 3 1.71 -2.79 18.83
C GLY A 3 1.71 -1.66 19.82
N ARG A 4 2.84 -1.30 20.33
CA ARG A 4 2.88 -0.06 21.06
C ARG A 4 2.33 1.06 20.19
N GLU A 5 1.79 2.08 20.82
CA GLU A 5 1.28 3.21 20.09
C GLU A 5 2.43 4.01 19.47
N LEU A 6 2.19 4.55 18.31
CA LEU A 6 3.16 5.41 17.64
C LEU A 6 3.18 6.79 18.28
N THR A 7 4.34 7.39 18.32
CA THR A 7 4.48 8.78 18.74
C THR A 7 3.98 9.69 17.63
N GLN A 8 3.74 10.96 17.97
CA GLN A 8 3.33 11.94 16.97
C GLN A 8 4.35 12.07 15.84
N LYS A 9 5.63 11.98 16.18
CA LYS A 9 6.68 12.05 15.19
C LYS A 9 6.61 10.85 14.24
N GLU A 10 6.40 9.65 14.80
CA GLU A 10 6.29 8.45 13.99
C GLU A 10 5.08 8.49 13.08
N ILE A 11 3.95 9.00 13.58
CA ILE A 11 2.76 9.15 12.75
C ILE A 11 3.01 10.12 11.60
N ALA A 12 3.69 11.23 11.88
CA ALA A 12 4.04 12.18 10.82
C ALA A 12 4.92 11.52 9.76
N GLU A 13 5.85 10.67 10.17
CA GLU A 13 6.71 9.95 9.24
C GLU A 13 5.90 8.98 8.37
N VAL A 14 4.94 8.29 8.97
CA VAL A 14 4.06 7.41 8.21
C VAL A 14 3.30 8.20 7.16
N ARG A 15 2.74 9.35 7.56
CA ARG A 15 2.01 10.19 6.60
C ARG A 15 2.89 10.66 5.45
N LEU A 16 4.14 11.01 5.73
CA LEU A 16 5.06 11.45 4.69
C LEU A 16 5.43 10.34 3.74
N ASN A 17 5.62 9.13 4.26
CA ASN A 17 6.07 8.00 3.46
C ASN A 17 4.93 7.35 2.68
N TYR A 18 3.68 7.50 3.16
CA TYR A 18 2.53 6.85 2.56
C TYR A 18 1.40 7.86 2.31
N PRO A 19 1.65 8.85 1.45
CA PRO A 19 0.61 9.82 1.12
C PRO A 19 -0.52 9.14 0.33
N PRO A 20 -1.70 9.79 0.26
CA PRO A 20 -2.78 9.26 -0.55
C PRO A 20 -2.32 8.93 -1.96
N ASP A 21 -2.90 7.90 -2.54
CA ASP A 21 -2.61 7.40 -3.88
C ASP A 21 -1.32 6.59 -3.98
N THR A 22 -0.58 6.38 -2.88
CA THR A 22 0.56 5.46 -2.88
C THR A 22 0.07 4.05 -3.11
N ARG A 23 0.75 3.29 -3.99
CA ARG A 23 0.41 1.90 -4.23
C ARG A 23 1.26 1.01 -3.33
N ILE A 24 0.61 0.04 -2.70
CA ILE A 24 1.22 -0.86 -1.73
C ILE A 24 0.86 -2.30 -2.07
N GLU A 25 1.79 -3.21 -1.82
CA GLU A 25 1.51 -4.65 -1.88
C GLU A 25 1.64 -5.20 -0.47
N LEU A 26 0.64 -5.97 -0.05
CA LEU A 26 0.64 -6.59 1.27
C LEU A 26 1.47 -7.86 1.26
N ASN A 27 2.37 -8.01 2.24
CA ASN A 27 3.13 -9.23 2.42
C ASN A 27 2.47 -10.13 3.47
N HIS A 28 2.00 -9.57 4.57
CA HIS A 28 1.37 -10.34 5.65
C HIS A 28 0.61 -9.39 6.57
N MET A 29 -0.57 -9.78 6.99
CA MET A 29 -1.40 -8.98 7.88
C MET A 29 -1.80 -9.81 9.09
N GLU A 30 -1.61 -9.24 10.28
CA GLU A 30 -1.94 -9.89 11.55
C GLU A 30 -3.40 -9.61 11.90
N ASP A 31 -4.30 -10.38 11.27
CA ASP A 31 -5.73 -10.15 11.48
C ASP A 31 -6.50 -11.40 11.03
N ASN A 32 -7.58 -11.72 11.74
CA ASN A 32 -8.43 -12.86 11.36
C ASN A 32 -9.14 -12.61 10.03
N TRP A 33 -9.31 -11.34 9.67
CA TRP A 33 -9.98 -10.96 8.43
C TRP A 33 -8.99 -10.40 7.42
N ALA A 34 -7.75 -10.86 7.51
CA ALA A 34 -6.66 -10.34 6.71
C ALA A 34 -6.96 -10.39 5.21
N VAL A 35 -6.46 -9.37 4.52
CA VAL A 35 -6.38 -9.39 3.07
C VAL A 35 -5.31 -10.40 2.70
N PRO A 36 -5.49 -11.22 1.64
CA PRO A 36 -4.48 -12.22 1.28
C PRO A 36 -3.14 -11.59 0.93
N PRO A 37 -2.04 -12.27 1.27
CA PRO A 37 -0.72 -11.79 0.85
C PRO A 37 -0.64 -11.63 -0.66
N GLY A 38 0.09 -10.60 -1.10
CA GLY A 38 0.22 -10.29 -2.52
C GLY A 38 -0.85 -9.37 -3.06
N THR A 39 -1.89 -9.09 -2.25
CA THR A 39 -2.92 -8.15 -2.68
C THR A 39 -2.34 -6.74 -2.73
N ARG A 40 -2.66 -6.02 -3.77
CA ARG A 40 -2.25 -4.62 -3.92
C ARG A 40 -3.41 -3.69 -3.64
N GLY A 41 -3.08 -2.48 -3.25
CA GLY A 41 -4.09 -1.47 -2.98
C GLY A 41 -3.51 -0.08 -3.02
N THR A 42 -4.39 0.90 -2.83
CA THR A 42 -4.04 2.32 -2.87
C THR A 42 -4.29 2.94 -1.52
N VAL A 43 -3.33 3.73 -1.04
CA VAL A 43 -3.50 4.44 0.23
C VAL A 43 -4.62 5.46 0.09
N ASP A 44 -5.55 5.45 1.05
CA ASP A 44 -6.60 6.45 1.15
C ASP A 44 -6.11 7.59 2.04
N PHE A 45 -5.79 7.29 3.28
CA PHE A 45 -5.24 8.28 4.22
C PHE A 45 -4.61 7.54 5.42
N VAL A 46 -3.86 8.28 6.23
CA VAL A 46 -3.28 7.78 7.49
C VAL A 46 -4.02 8.46 8.63
N ASP A 47 -4.57 7.68 9.55
CA ASP A 47 -5.34 8.25 10.66
C ASP A 47 -4.44 8.71 11.81
N ASP A 48 -5.07 9.23 12.86
CA ASP A 48 -4.34 9.80 13.98
C ASP A 48 -3.59 8.77 14.83
N ALA A 49 -3.90 7.50 14.67
CA ALA A 49 -3.17 6.42 15.32
C ALA A 49 -2.03 5.89 14.46
N GLY A 50 -1.89 6.40 13.25
CA GLY A 50 -0.84 5.95 12.34
C GLY A 50 -1.22 4.75 11.51
N GLN A 51 -2.50 4.36 11.50
CA GLN A 51 -2.96 3.26 10.67
C GLN A 51 -3.18 3.76 9.24
N ILE A 52 -2.77 2.95 8.27
CA ILE A 52 -2.85 3.32 6.86
C ILE A 52 -4.14 2.75 6.30
N HIS A 53 -5.11 3.62 6.02
CA HIS A 53 -6.38 3.21 5.46
C HIS A 53 -6.22 2.97 3.97
N MET A 54 -6.69 1.80 3.52
CA MET A 54 -6.44 1.33 2.17
C MET A 54 -7.73 1.13 1.39
N LYS A 55 -7.61 1.28 0.09
CA LYS A 55 -8.58 0.78 -0.87
C LYS A 55 -7.90 -0.36 -1.60
N TRP A 56 -8.17 -1.58 -1.14
CA TRP A 56 -7.54 -2.76 -1.74
C TRP A 56 -8.18 -3.08 -3.09
N ASP A 57 -7.40 -3.58 -4.01
CA ASP A 57 -7.89 -3.86 -5.36
C ASP A 57 -8.98 -4.93 -5.38
N ASN A 58 -9.06 -5.74 -4.34
CA ASN A 58 -10.13 -6.74 -4.20
C ASN A 58 -11.41 -6.19 -3.58
N GLY A 59 -11.48 -4.87 -3.39
CA GLY A 59 -12.67 -4.21 -2.84
C GLY A 59 -12.69 -4.07 -1.34
N ARG A 60 -11.70 -4.62 -0.64
CA ARG A 60 -11.63 -4.52 0.81
C ARG A 60 -11.02 -3.19 1.23
N THR A 61 -11.28 -2.82 2.49
CA THR A 61 -10.80 -1.54 3.02
C THR A 61 -10.08 -1.66 4.36
N LEU A 62 -9.70 -2.87 4.74
CA LEU A 62 -9.02 -3.10 6.02
C LEU A 62 -7.72 -2.30 6.09
N ALA A 63 -7.53 -1.56 7.19
CA ALA A 63 -6.36 -0.71 7.35
C ALA A 63 -5.11 -1.52 7.70
N ILE A 64 -3.95 -1.02 7.29
CA ILE A 64 -2.66 -1.58 7.67
C ILE A 64 -2.25 -0.99 9.02
N VAL A 65 -1.78 -1.84 9.92
CA VAL A 65 -1.18 -1.43 11.18
C VAL A 65 0.33 -1.57 11.03
N PRO A 66 1.06 -0.46 10.83
CA PRO A 66 2.48 -0.56 10.45
C PRO A 66 3.37 -1.29 11.46
N GLN A 67 2.96 -1.32 12.73
CA GLN A 67 3.76 -1.97 13.76
C GLN A 67 3.74 -3.50 13.65
N VAL A 68 2.69 -4.07 13.05
CA VAL A 68 2.51 -5.53 13.06
C VAL A 68 2.34 -6.13 11.67
N ASP A 69 1.85 -5.35 10.70
CA ASP A 69 1.62 -5.85 9.35
C ASP A 69 2.86 -5.64 8.50
N LYS A 70 3.07 -6.52 7.53
CA LYS A 70 4.21 -6.43 6.63
C LYS A 70 3.74 -6.08 5.24
N PHE A 71 4.33 -5.04 4.67
CA PHE A 71 3.88 -4.49 3.40
C PHE A 71 5.04 -3.70 2.78
N ARG A 72 4.89 -3.35 1.50
CA ARG A 72 5.89 -2.54 0.81
C ARG A 72 5.21 -1.67 -0.24
N LYS A 73 5.87 -0.58 -0.59
CA LYS A 73 5.44 0.21 -1.74
C LYS A 73 5.81 -0.52 -3.01
N LEU A 74 5.03 -0.30 -4.06
CA LEU A 74 5.40 -0.80 -5.37
C LEU A 74 6.61 -0.06 -5.91
N THR A 75 7.43 -0.76 -6.66
CA THR A 75 8.57 -0.13 -7.34
C THR A 75 8.08 0.69 -8.52
N GLN A 76 8.96 1.55 -9.02
CA GLN A 76 8.65 2.34 -10.21
C GLN A 76 8.27 1.44 -11.38
N GLN A 77 9.00 0.35 -11.56
CA GLN A 77 8.70 -0.58 -12.64
C GLN A 77 7.33 -1.22 -12.48
N GLU A 78 6.99 -1.61 -11.24
CA GLU A 78 5.67 -2.21 -10.98
C GLU A 78 4.56 -1.20 -11.27
N LEU A 79 4.76 0.06 -10.92
CA LEU A 79 3.79 1.10 -11.22
C LEU A 79 3.60 1.26 -12.72
N LEU A 80 4.67 1.24 -13.47
CA LEU A 80 4.58 1.33 -14.92
C LEU A 80 3.87 0.13 -15.51
N GLU A 81 4.13 -1.06 -14.98
CA GLU A 81 3.46 -2.28 -15.45
C GLU A 81 1.97 -2.24 -15.20
N GLU A 82 1.55 -1.66 -14.07
CA GLU A 82 0.13 -1.54 -13.78
C GLU A 82 -0.58 -0.60 -14.72
N GLN A 83 0.11 0.42 -15.17
CA GLN A 83 -0.48 1.42 -16.04
C GLN A 83 -0.53 0.95 -17.47
N GLY A 84 0.42 0.13 -17.82
CA GLY A 84 0.58 -0.23 -19.10
C GLY A 84 -0.13 -1.29 -19.66
N THR A 85 0.17 -0.96 -19.86
CA THR A 85 0.23 -1.22 -20.38
C THR A 85 0.53 -1.21 -21.06
N VAL A 86 0.49 -0.91 -21.43
CA VAL A 86 0.80 -0.71 -21.81
C VAL A 86 1.37 -0.66 -22.40
N THR A 87 1.26 -0.64 -22.77
CA THR A 87 1.68 -0.56 -23.22
C THR A 87 2.50 -0.76 -23.72
N ALA A 88 2.53 -1.04 -23.86
CA ALA A 88 3.15 -1.18 -24.07
C ALA A 88 3.64 -1.55 -24.74
N GLN A 89 3.20 -1.63 -24.83
CA GLN A 89 3.53 -1.80 -25.13
C GLN A 89 3.85 -1.61 -25.67
N GLU A 90 3.41 -1.23 -25.82
CA GLU A 90 3.65 -0.93 -26.03
C GLU A 90 4.22 -0.63 -26.53
N MET A 91 4.17 -0.50 -26.71
CA MET A 91 4.65 -0.15 -26.88
C MET A 91 5.24 -0.23 -27.61
N SER A 92 4.91 -0.39 -27.80
CA SER A 92 5.36 -0.38 -28.17
C SER A 92 5.79 -0.17 -28.91
N CYS A 93 5.35 -0.14 -29.08
CA CYS A 93 5.69 0.11 -29.46
C CYS A 93 5.97 0.55 -30.01
N ASP A 94 5.62 0.63 -30.13
CA ASP A 94 5.89 1.09 -30.37
C ASP A 94 6.39 1.39 -30.85
N MET A 95 6.20 1.27 -30.94
CA MET A 95 6.60 1.46 -31.03
C MET A 95 7.00 1.49 -31.50
N VAL A 96 6.61 1.36 -31.76
CA VAL A 96 6.95 1.35 -31.85
C VAL A 96 7.22 1.51 -32.08
#